data_147acde859692497578454d4d0a35cea
#
_entry.id   147acde859692497578454d4d0a35cea
#
_cell.length_a   1.000
_cell.length_b   1.000
_cell.length_c   1.000
_cell.angle_alpha   90.00
_cell.angle_beta   90.00
_cell.angle_gamma   90.00
#
_symmetry.space_group_name_H-M   'P 1'
#
loop_
_entity.id
_entity.type
_entity.pdbx_description
1 polymer ?
#
loop_
_entity_poly.entity_id
_entity_poly.type
_entity_poly.pdbx_seq_one_letter_code
_entity_poly.pdbx_strand_id
1 'polypeptide(L)'
;MTKVKDDTVKVNLSKPGNLNLEELIKPESKYFVSVRRNDGSSYWDVINGEKLSKYIPAMYYFIHVLLQRQHISYDTLRLRYDKSFVRVFARDIEPVKSKNYFNLIVYKLITLKVIEKKTSRESTKHGYVVEGQYFRLTEEYLNAVVIQHEITLKKTTAEKLKVKFGIKSNDSRDTASISSFKQIPAIYHQYLAVQNIKFNAVGAEEYLTRSYADKTIEIGRLNTCRIFMYNIVNRRFYYTYSDACERFFTTVNGMPKELRQFILDGDNKGLAELDFGSSTAYVIYKIISSDMPEHSSVADKILFETEVNLYKRLLETGDFYSAIKDIVFNDLELSRDQIKEIVIKHWFNTSPGSKNKYRKQF
;
A
#
# COMPACT_ATOMS: atom_id res chain seq x y z
N MET A 1 -0.61 -17.46 47.00
CA MET A 1 -0.81 -16.25 46.16
C MET A 1 0.07 -16.37 44.91
N THR A 2 -0.48 -16.88 43.84
CA THR A 2 0.19 -16.96 42.54
C THR A 2 0.23 -15.55 41.97
N LYS A 3 1.42 -14.94 41.84
CA LYS A 3 1.63 -13.71 41.07
C LYS A 3 1.15 -13.97 39.64
N VAL A 4 0.00 -13.42 39.27
CA VAL A 4 -0.39 -13.30 37.86
C VAL A 4 0.69 -12.46 37.21
N LYS A 5 1.60 -13.09 36.47
CA LYS A 5 2.53 -12.37 35.60
C LYS A 5 1.69 -11.51 34.67
N ASP A 6 1.92 -10.21 34.68
CA ASP A 6 1.32 -9.25 33.74
C ASP A 6 1.70 -9.69 32.30
N ASP A 7 0.79 -10.42 31.66
CA ASP A 7 0.99 -10.98 30.32
C ASP A 7 0.65 -9.93 29.25
N THR A 8 1.22 -8.74 29.42
CA THR A 8 1.02 -7.60 28.53
C THR A 8 2.31 -7.18 27.85
N VAL A 9 2.19 -6.64 26.65
CA VAL A 9 3.30 -6.08 25.86
C VAL A 9 2.91 -4.76 25.26
N LYS A 10 3.91 -3.93 25.03
CA LYS A 10 3.79 -2.63 24.38
C LYS A 10 3.85 -2.81 22.84
N VAL A 11 2.96 -2.16 22.13
CA VAL A 11 2.88 -2.19 20.67
C VAL A 11 2.77 -0.76 20.15
N ASN A 12 3.63 -0.39 19.21
CA ASN A 12 3.57 0.90 18.56
C ASN A 12 2.58 0.89 17.38
N LEU A 13 1.65 1.83 17.38
CA LEU A 13 0.70 2.08 16.31
C LEU A 13 0.91 3.49 15.73
N SER A 14 0.51 3.69 14.48
CA SER A 14 0.49 5.03 13.88
C SER A 14 -0.81 5.74 14.23
N LYS A 15 -0.73 7.02 14.63
CA LYS A 15 -1.88 7.90 14.84
C LYS A 15 -1.58 9.34 14.39
N PRO A 16 -2.61 10.20 14.15
CA PRO A 16 -2.41 11.64 14.06
C PRO A 16 -1.82 12.20 15.35
N GLY A 17 -0.84 13.11 15.24
CA GLY A 17 -0.13 13.65 16.41
C GLY A 17 -1.02 14.44 17.39
N ASN A 18 -2.03 15.12 16.85
CA ASN A 18 -3.02 15.89 17.61
C ASN A 18 -4.19 15.07 18.16
N LEU A 19 -4.23 13.73 17.91
CA LEU A 19 -5.29 12.88 18.43
C LEU A 19 -4.95 12.32 19.80
N ASN A 20 -5.82 12.55 20.78
CA ASN A 20 -5.76 11.98 22.13
C ASN A 20 -7.14 11.43 22.52
N LEU A 21 -7.35 10.11 22.35
CA LEU A 21 -8.63 9.46 22.67
C LEU A 21 -8.90 9.44 24.19
N GLU A 22 -7.88 9.42 25.00
CA GLU A 22 -7.98 9.47 26.47
C GLU A 22 -8.59 10.79 26.95
N GLU A 23 -8.27 11.91 26.29
CA GLU A 23 -8.85 13.22 26.57
C GLU A 23 -10.26 13.38 25.97
N LEU A 24 -10.51 12.78 24.80
CA LEU A 24 -11.81 12.85 24.15
C LEU A 24 -12.89 12.00 24.84
N ILE A 25 -12.48 10.92 25.53
CA ILE A 25 -13.38 10.01 26.25
C ILE A 25 -13.34 10.31 27.74
N LYS A 26 -14.19 11.23 28.17
CA LYS A 26 -14.29 11.61 29.61
C LYS A 26 -14.94 10.49 30.41
N PRO A 27 -14.32 10.04 31.52
CA PRO A 27 -14.83 8.93 32.34
C PRO A 27 -16.28 9.13 32.85
N GLU A 28 -16.62 10.36 33.22
CA GLU A 28 -17.93 10.74 33.76
C GLU A 28 -19.04 10.85 32.68
N SER A 29 -18.66 10.93 31.43
CA SER A 29 -19.62 11.10 30.34
C SER A 29 -20.39 9.82 30.04
N LYS A 30 -21.66 9.98 29.69
CA LYS A 30 -22.52 8.89 29.24
C LYS A 30 -22.57 8.88 27.71
N TYR A 31 -22.35 7.72 27.12
CA TYR A 31 -22.35 7.54 25.69
C TYR A 31 -23.44 6.52 25.29
N PHE A 32 -24.26 6.89 24.32
CA PHE A 32 -25.22 5.96 23.73
C PHE A 32 -24.51 5.08 22.69
N VAL A 33 -24.74 3.78 22.78
CA VAL A 33 -24.13 2.79 21.88
C VAL A 33 -25.21 1.87 21.33
N SER A 34 -25.17 1.63 20.03
CA SER A 34 -26.00 0.61 19.41
C SER A 34 -25.33 -0.74 19.55
N VAL A 35 -25.97 -1.67 20.21
CA VAL A 35 -25.50 -3.04 20.41
C VAL A 35 -26.35 -3.98 19.58
N ARG A 36 -25.69 -4.80 18.73
CA ARG A 36 -26.38 -5.82 17.92
C ARG A 36 -26.51 -7.11 18.73
N ARG A 37 -27.70 -7.65 18.80
CA ARG A 37 -27.99 -8.96 19.40
C ARG A 37 -27.65 -10.10 18.45
N ASN A 38 -27.58 -11.32 18.99
CA ASN A 38 -27.31 -12.52 18.19
C ASN A 38 -28.42 -12.83 17.16
N ASP A 39 -29.66 -12.39 17.42
CA ASP A 39 -30.82 -12.49 16.53
C ASP A 39 -30.78 -11.46 15.37
N GLY A 40 -29.79 -10.61 15.34
CA GLY A 40 -29.62 -9.55 14.33
C GLY A 40 -30.33 -8.23 14.68
N SER A 41 -31.15 -8.19 15.71
CA SER A 41 -31.74 -6.95 16.22
C SER A 41 -30.72 -6.05 16.88
N SER A 42 -31.02 -4.75 16.99
CA SER A 42 -30.13 -3.79 17.66
C SER A 42 -30.93 -3.05 18.75
N TYR A 43 -30.28 -2.75 19.83
CA TYR A 43 -30.81 -1.89 20.88
C TYR A 43 -29.79 -0.83 21.27
N TRP A 44 -30.28 0.25 21.86
CA TRP A 44 -29.41 1.31 22.39
C TRP A 44 -29.08 0.99 23.85
N ASP A 45 -27.82 1.03 24.18
CA ASP A 45 -27.31 0.90 25.54
C ASP A 45 -26.55 2.18 25.92
N VAL A 46 -26.45 2.45 27.22
CA VAL A 46 -25.72 3.58 27.77
C VAL A 46 -24.43 3.06 28.42
N ILE A 47 -23.31 3.46 27.87
CA ILE A 47 -21.98 3.12 28.40
C ILE A 47 -21.38 4.39 29.01
N ASN A 48 -20.89 4.34 30.25
CA ASN A 48 -20.08 5.42 30.80
C ASN A 48 -18.67 5.44 30.17
N GLY A 49 -17.98 6.57 30.30
CA GLY A 49 -16.64 6.74 29.73
C GLY A 49 -15.63 5.73 30.28
N GLU A 50 -15.75 5.33 31.53
CA GLU A 50 -14.90 4.30 32.14
C GLU A 50 -15.02 2.93 31.42
N LYS A 51 -16.25 2.50 31.10
CA LYS A 51 -16.44 1.29 30.29
C LYS A 51 -15.96 1.50 28.85
N LEU A 52 -16.16 2.68 28.28
CA LEU A 52 -15.75 3.01 26.93
C LEU A 52 -14.22 3.06 26.79
N SER A 53 -13.51 3.50 27.82
CA SER A 53 -12.04 3.57 27.84
C SER A 53 -11.37 2.20 27.57
N LYS A 54 -12.03 1.10 27.93
CA LYS A 54 -11.58 -0.27 27.62
C LYS A 54 -11.48 -0.57 26.11
N TYR A 55 -12.09 0.27 25.27
CA TYR A 55 -12.07 0.14 23.80
C TYR A 55 -11.04 1.07 23.14
N ILE A 56 -10.40 1.97 23.90
CA ILE A 56 -9.39 2.90 23.37
C ILE A 56 -8.30 2.17 22.57
N PRO A 57 -7.70 1.07 23.04
CA PRO A 57 -6.69 0.35 22.26
C PRO A 57 -7.23 -0.14 20.91
N ALA A 58 -8.49 -0.58 20.85
CA ALA A 58 -9.11 -1.02 19.61
C ALA A 58 -9.45 0.15 18.68
N MET A 59 -9.79 1.33 19.24
CA MET A 59 -10.00 2.56 18.47
C MET A 59 -8.70 3.04 17.83
N TYR A 60 -7.60 3.10 18.59
CA TYR A 60 -6.28 3.42 18.03
C TYR A 60 -5.84 2.40 16.97
N TYR A 61 -6.14 1.12 17.18
CA TYR A 61 -5.83 0.12 16.19
C TYR A 61 -6.67 0.29 14.90
N PHE A 62 -7.95 0.65 15.02
CA PHE A 62 -8.78 1.01 13.85
C PHE A 62 -8.16 2.19 13.08
N ILE A 63 -7.76 3.24 13.79
CA ILE A 63 -7.12 4.43 13.20
C ILE A 63 -5.82 4.04 12.52
N HIS A 64 -5.01 3.20 13.14
CA HIS A 64 -3.79 2.68 12.54
C HIS A 64 -4.07 1.94 11.23
N VAL A 65 -5.05 1.04 11.19
CA VAL A 65 -5.47 0.33 9.97
C VAL A 65 -5.98 1.31 8.92
N LEU A 66 -6.74 2.32 9.33
CA LEU A 66 -7.24 3.36 8.45
C LEU A 66 -6.09 4.12 7.78
N LEU A 67 -5.11 4.60 8.56
CA LEU A 67 -3.91 5.27 8.07
C LEU A 67 -3.08 4.39 7.13
N GLN A 68 -2.87 3.12 7.49
CA GLN A 68 -2.16 2.16 6.62
C GLN A 68 -2.85 2.07 5.24
N ARG A 69 -4.16 2.04 5.20
CA ARG A 69 -4.92 1.94 3.96
C ARG A 69 -4.98 3.24 3.18
N GLN A 70 -5.02 4.39 3.86
CA GLN A 70 -4.97 5.68 3.21
C GLN A 70 -3.62 5.94 2.53
N HIS A 71 -2.52 5.48 3.10
CA HIS A 71 -1.17 5.81 2.63
C HIS A 71 -0.46 4.67 1.87
N ILE A 72 -0.78 3.40 2.15
CA ILE A 72 -0.06 2.25 1.59
C ILE A 72 -0.93 1.39 0.67
N SER A 73 -2.27 1.42 0.83
CA SER A 73 -3.14 0.49 0.11
C SER A 73 -3.34 0.82 -1.37
N TYR A 74 -3.56 -0.24 -2.14
CA TYR A 74 -3.94 -0.18 -3.55
C TYR A 74 -5.32 0.47 -3.76
N ASP A 75 -5.55 0.98 -4.95
CA ASP A 75 -6.80 1.65 -5.36
C ASP A 75 -8.08 0.82 -5.14
N THR A 76 -7.96 -0.52 -5.10
CA THR A 76 -9.11 -1.43 -4.89
C THR A 76 -9.83 -1.27 -3.55
N LEU A 77 -9.16 -0.72 -2.54
CA LEU A 77 -9.75 -0.45 -1.21
C LEU A 77 -10.22 1.00 -1.07
N ARG A 78 -10.03 1.84 -2.08
CA ARG A 78 -10.41 3.25 -2.07
C ARG A 78 -11.77 3.44 -2.73
N LEU A 79 -12.51 4.44 -2.28
CA LEU A 79 -13.75 4.83 -2.93
C LEU A 79 -13.42 5.40 -4.32
N ARG A 80 -14.10 4.92 -5.36
CA ARG A 80 -13.80 5.25 -6.77
C ARG A 80 -13.80 6.75 -7.06
N TYR A 81 -14.73 7.49 -6.45
CA TYR A 81 -14.91 8.93 -6.69
C TYR A 81 -14.22 9.82 -5.65
N ASP A 82 -13.74 9.24 -4.56
CA ASP A 82 -13.04 9.97 -3.51
C ASP A 82 -11.99 9.06 -2.87
N LYS A 83 -10.79 9.11 -3.39
CA LYS A 83 -9.67 8.24 -2.99
C LYS A 83 -9.20 8.46 -1.55
N SER A 84 -9.65 9.53 -0.89
CA SER A 84 -9.37 9.75 0.54
C SER A 84 -10.15 8.79 1.44
N PHE A 85 -11.28 8.25 0.97
CA PHE A 85 -12.07 7.27 1.70
C PHE A 85 -11.59 5.85 1.39
N VAL A 86 -11.31 5.08 2.42
CA VAL A 86 -10.82 3.70 2.32
C VAL A 86 -11.72 2.74 3.09
N ARG A 87 -11.76 1.50 2.64
CA ARG A 87 -12.55 0.43 3.23
C ARG A 87 -11.82 -0.20 4.41
N VAL A 88 -12.48 -0.29 5.56
CA VAL A 88 -12.01 -1.03 6.75
C VAL A 88 -13.06 -2.07 7.09
N PHE A 89 -12.65 -3.32 7.27
CA PHE A 89 -13.55 -4.43 7.54
C PHE A 89 -13.57 -4.80 9.04
N ALA A 90 -14.69 -5.35 9.51
CA ALA A 90 -14.79 -5.83 10.88
C ALA A 90 -13.68 -6.85 11.25
N ARG A 91 -13.27 -7.71 10.31
CA ARG A 91 -12.18 -8.66 10.48
C ARG A 91 -10.81 -7.99 10.70
N ASP A 92 -10.66 -6.72 10.32
CA ASP A 92 -9.38 -6.03 10.47
C ASP A 92 -9.08 -5.69 11.92
N ILE A 93 -10.12 -5.45 12.74
CA ILE A 93 -9.96 -5.18 14.17
C ILE A 93 -9.95 -6.45 15.02
N GLU A 94 -10.27 -7.60 14.45
CA GLU A 94 -10.40 -8.88 15.16
C GLU A 94 -9.19 -9.28 16.00
N PRO A 95 -7.94 -8.98 15.62
CA PRO A 95 -6.77 -9.24 16.47
C PRO A 95 -6.82 -8.55 17.83
N VAL A 96 -7.40 -7.34 17.90
CA VAL A 96 -7.41 -6.53 19.13
C VAL A 96 -8.76 -6.65 19.86
N LYS A 97 -9.85 -6.77 19.11
CA LYS A 97 -11.19 -6.86 19.66
C LYS A 97 -12.09 -7.69 18.74
N SER A 98 -12.99 -8.48 19.29
CA SER A 98 -13.96 -9.24 18.50
C SER A 98 -14.68 -8.36 17.47
N LYS A 99 -14.87 -8.88 16.25
CA LYS A 99 -15.57 -8.22 15.15
C LYS A 99 -16.96 -7.67 15.53
N ASN A 100 -17.59 -8.24 16.54
CA ASN A 100 -18.91 -7.79 17.04
C ASN A 100 -18.87 -6.36 17.59
N TYR A 101 -17.69 -5.86 17.98
CA TYR A 101 -17.52 -4.50 18.48
C TYR A 101 -17.15 -3.49 17.39
N PHE A 102 -17.04 -3.92 16.14
CA PHE A 102 -16.68 -3.03 15.03
C PHE A 102 -17.62 -1.82 14.92
N ASN A 103 -18.92 -2.06 14.91
CA ASN A 103 -19.90 -0.98 14.81
C ASN A 103 -19.85 -0.03 16.01
N LEU A 104 -19.59 -0.54 17.21
CA LEU A 104 -19.40 0.30 18.40
C LEU A 104 -18.20 1.22 18.25
N ILE A 105 -17.04 0.68 17.81
CA ILE A 105 -15.82 1.44 17.60
C ILE A 105 -16.03 2.52 16.54
N VAL A 106 -16.60 2.14 15.39
CA VAL A 106 -16.88 3.07 14.28
C VAL A 106 -17.83 4.18 14.70
N TYR A 107 -18.95 3.81 15.34
CA TYR A 107 -19.95 4.78 15.79
C TYR A 107 -19.33 5.80 16.76
N LYS A 108 -18.49 5.34 17.70
CA LYS A 108 -17.83 6.22 18.65
C LYS A 108 -16.82 7.15 17.99
N LEU A 109 -16.01 6.64 17.09
CA LEU A 109 -15.05 7.50 16.37
C LEU A 109 -15.77 8.56 15.51
N ILE A 110 -16.96 8.23 14.96
CA ILE A 110 -17.81 9.21 14.26
C ILE A 110 -18.36 10.24 15.24
N THR A 111 -18.91 9.79 16.38
CA THR A 111 -19.48 10.68 17.42
C THR A 111 -18.44 11.64 17.99
N LEU A 112 -17.20 11.16 18.16
CA LEU A 112 -16.05 11.97 18.58
C LEU A 112 -15.47 12.82 17.45
N LYS A 113 -16.07 12.81 16.25
CA LYS A 113 -15.61 13.52 15.06
C LYS A 113 -14.18 13.19 14.63
N VAL A 114 -13.71 11.97 14.96
CA VAL A 114 -12.38 11.49 14.57
C VAL A 114 -12.39 10.98 13.13
N ILE A 115 -13.47 10.31 12.73
CA ILE A 115 -13.62 9.76 11.38
C ILE A 115 -14.94 10.18 10.74
N GLU A 116 -14.93 10.18 9.43
CA GLU A 116 -16.12 10.28 8.59
C GLU A 116 -16.41 8.95 7.91
N LYS A 117 -17.68 8.71 7.61
CA LYS A 117 -18.16 7.51 6.94
C LYS A 117 -18.93 7.87 5.69
N LYS A 118 -18.63 7.17 4.60
CA LYS A 118 -19.46 7.13 3.37
C LYS A 118 -19.91 5.70 3.12
N THR A 119 -21.13 5.56 2.62
CA THR A 119 -21.67 4.29 2.13
C THR A 119 -21.76 4.38 0.62
N SER A 120 -21.24 3.39 -0.09
CA SER A 120 -21.32 3.32 -1.55
C SER A 120 -21.87 1.95 -1.96
N ARG A 121 -22.71 1.96 -2.99
CA ARG A 121 -23.19 0.73 -3.65
C ARG A 121 -22.35 0.54 -4.90
N GLU A 122 -21.57 -0.53 -4.93
CA GLU A 122 -20.73 -0.88 -6.07
C GLU A 122 -21.24 -2.15 -6.73
N SER A 123 -21.39 -2.12 -8.06
CA SER A 123 -21.65 -3.33 -8.82
C SER A 123 -20.35 -4.13 -8.97
N THR A 124 -20.38 -5.40 -8.60
CA THR A 124 -19.26 -6.31 -8.84
C THR A 124 -19.18 -6.69 -10.32
N LYS A 125 -18.06 -7.25 -10.77
CA LYS A 125 -17.88 -7.80 -12.12
C LYS A 125 -18.94 -8.86 -12.49
N HIS A 126 -19.65 -9.41 -11.51
CA HIS A 126 -20.69 -10.42 -11.69
C HIS A 126 -22.12 -9.85 -11.51
N GLY A 127 -22.29 -8.53 -11.54
CA GLY A 127 -23.60 -7.86 -11.45
C GLY A 127 -24.21 -7.78 -10.05
N TYR A 128 -23.53 -8.26 -9.01
CA TYR A 128 -24.01 -8.11 -7.64
C TYR A 128 -23.74 -6.69 -7.12
N VAL A 129 -24.75 -6.08 -6.48
CA VAL A 129 -24.56 -4.80 -5.80
C VAL A 129 -24.07 -5.09 -4.39
N VAL A 130 -22.86 -4.66 -4.09
CA VAL A 130 -22.27 -4.76 -2.76
C VAL A 130 -22.26 -3.38 -2.11
N GLU A 131 -22.93 -3.26 -0.98
CA GLU A 131 -22.85 -2.05 -0.17
C GLU A 131 -21.55 -2.04 0.63
N GLY A 132 -20.70 -1.03 0.36
CA GLY A 132 -19.42 -0.85 1.03
C GLY A 132 -19.45 0.34 1.98
N GLN A 133 -18.88 0.16 3.18
CA GLN A 133 -18.62 1.24 4.11
C GLN A 133 -17.18 1.70 3.97
N TYR A 134 -17.00 3.00 3.75
CA TYR A 134 -15.70 3.63 3.55
C TYR A 134 -15.50 4.70 4.62
N PHE A 135 -14.27 4.87 5.06
CA PHE A 135 -13.90 5.74 6.16
C PHE A 135 -12.71 6.61 5.79
N ARG A 136 -12.67 7.81 6.34
CA ARG A 136 -11.48 8.66 6.36
C ARG A 136 -11.37 9.36 7.71
N LEU A 137 -10.20 9.86 8.06
CA LEU A 137 -10.06 10.81 9.15
C LEU A 137 -10.77 12.12 8.79
N THR A 138 -11.34 12.82 9.77
CA THR A 138 -11.82 14.18 9.55
C THR A 138 -10.66 15.11 9.20
N GLU A 139 -10.94 16.27 8.63
CA GLU A 139 -9.90 17.22 8.18
C GLU A 139 -8.93 17.62 9.29
N GLU A 140 -9.42 17.75 10.52
CA GLU A 140 -8.62 18.05 11.70
C GLU A 140 -7.48 17.04 11.90
N TYR A 141 -7.74 15.76 11.68
CA TYR A 141 -6.76 14.68 11.89
C TYR A 141 -6.08 14.23 10.60
N LEU A 142 -6.71 14.45 9.44
CA LEU A 142 -6.15 14.10 8.13
C LEU A 142 -4.89 14.90 7.82
N ASN A 143 -4.89 16.19 8.17
CA ASN A 143 -3.78 17.12 7.96
C ASN A 143 -2.78 17.16 9.12
N ALA A 144 -2.94 16.31 10.12
CA ALA A 144 -1.99 16.20 11.21
C ALA A 144 -0.79 15.32 10.85
N VAL A 145 0.35 15.64 11.43
CA VAL A 145 1.55 14.81 11.30
C VAL A 145 1.33 13.47 11.98
N VAL A 146 1.62 12.37 11.27
CA VAL A 146 1.51 11.01 11.83
C VAL A 146 2.70 10.75 12.76
N ILE A 147 2.40 10.22 13.95
CA ILE A 147 3.38 9.81 14.95
C ILE A 147 3.18 8.36 15.37
N GLN A 148 4.17 7.78 16.04
CA GLN A 148 4.00 6.51 16.75
C GLN A 148 3.33 6.75 18.11
N HIS A 149 2.44 5.83 18.47
CA HIS A 149 1.77 5.79 19.75
C HIS A 149 1.85 4.39 20.33
N GLU A 150 2.37 4.30 21.56
CA GLU A 150 2.52 3.04 22.27
C GLU A 150 1.21 2.68 22.98
N ILE A 151 0.68 1.50 22.70
CA ILE A 151 -0.45 0.93 23.42
C ILE A 151 -0.05 -0.37 24.12
N THR A 152 -0.70 -0.66 25.24
CA THR A 152 -0.50 -1.91 25.98
C THR A 152 -1.55 -2.93 25.58
N LEU A 153 -1.12 -4.10 25.14
CA LEU A 153 -1.97 -5.22 24.73
C LEU A 153 -1.58 -6.50 25.45
N LYS A 154 -2.52 -7.44 25.55
CA LYS A 154 -2.22 -8.82 25.97
C LYS A 154 -1.22 -9.43 24.97
N LYS A 155 -0.28 -10.22 25.45
CA LYS A 155 0.76 -10.89 24.65
C LYS A 155 0.16 -11.70 23.48
N THR A 156 -0.89 -12.48 23.76
CA THR A 156 -1.61 -13.24 22.73
C THR A 156 -2.23 -12.37 21.63
N THR A 157 -2.67 -11.16 21.99
CA THR A 157 -3.18 -10.17 21.02
C THR A 157 -2.04 -9.60 20.17
N ALA A 158 -0.93 -9.25 20.81
CA ALA A 158 0.26 -8.72 20.11
C ALA A 158 0.86 -9.76 19.15
N GLU A 159 0.86 -11.04 19.51
CA GLU A 159 1.29 -12.13 18.62
C GLU A 159 0.40 -12.25 17.38
N LYS A 160 -0.93 -12.18 17.55
CA LYS A 160 -1.88 -12.14 16.42
C LYS A 160 -1.63 -10.96 15.50
N LEU A 161 -1.25 -9.80 16.06
CA LEU A 161 -0.89 -8.63 15.25
C LEU A 161 0.37 -8.86 14.44
N LYS A 162 1.42 -9.47 15.03
CA LYS A 162 2.66 -9.81 14.30
C LYS A 162 2.37 -10.69 13.09
N VAL A 163 1.56 -11.72 13.27
CA VAL A 163 1.15 -12.62 12.16
C VAL A 163 0.38 -11.83 11.08
N LYS A 164 -0.54 -10.96 11.47
CA LYS A 164 -1.36 -10.20 10.51
C LYS A 164 -0.57 -9.15 9.73
N PHE A 165 0.46 -8.55 10.32
CA PHE A 165 1.34 -7.60 9.62
C PHE A 165 2.40 -8.29 8.76
N GLY A 166 2.78 -9.53 9.08
CA GLY A 166 3.82 -10.28 8.37
C GLY A 166 3.37 -10.91 7.05
N ILE A 167 2.07 -11.12 6.85
CA ILE A 167 1.55 -11.82 5.66
C ILE A 167 0.30 -11.11 5.18
N LYS A 168 0.42 -10.31 4.12
CA LYS A 168 -0.72 -9.92 3.30
C LYS A 168 -0.82 -10.84 2.10
N SER A 169 -1.78 -11.73 2.10
CA SER A 169 -2.44 -12.09 0.88
C SER A 169 -3.58 -11.09 0.65
N ASN A 170 -3.53 -10.30 -0.38
CA ASN A 170 -4.63 -9.43 -0.78
C ASN A 170 -5.76 -10.20 -1.47
N ASP A 171 -5.56 -11.47 -1.72
CA ASP A 171 -6.56 -12.37 -2.28
C ASP A 171 -6.73 -13.56 -1.35
N SER A 172 -7.98 -13.90 -1.03
CA SER A 172 -8.32 -15.07 -0.21
C SER A 172 -7.90 -16.40 -0.85
N ARG A 173 -7.29 -16.36 -2.04
CA ARG A 173 -6.73 -17.48 -2.78
C ARG A 173 -5.22 -17.60 -2.68
N ASP A 174 -4.50 -16.54 -2.25
CA ASP A 174 -3.04 -16.51 -2.19
C ASP A 174 -2.54 -16.49 -0.74
N THR A 175 -2.89 -17.48 0.04
CA THR A 175 -2.07 -17.91 1.16
C THR A 175 -0.90 -18.74 0.61
N ALA A 176 -0.10 -18.14 -0.24
CA ALA A 176 1.23 -18.65 -0.49
C ALA A 176 1.96 -18.58 0.86
N SER A 177 1.90 -19.67 1.62
CA SER A 177 2.58 -19.80 2.89
C SER A 177 4.07 -19.57 2.64
N ILE A 178 4.81 -19.09 3.63
CA ILE A 178 6.28 -19.03 3.58
C ILE A 178 6.89 -20.33 3.06
N SER A 179 6.21 -21.46 3.30
CA SER A 179 6.56 -22.78 2.76
C SER A 179 6.55 -22.84 1.22
N SER A 180 5.70 -22.09 0.52
CA SER A 180 5.71 -22.08 -0.95
C SER A 180 6.88 -21.26 -1.51
N PHE A 181 7.34 -20.22 -0.81
CA PHE A 181 8.52 -19.45 -1.22
C PHE A 181 9.82 -20.27 -1.10
N LYS A 182 9.88 -21.23 -0.18
CA LYS A 182 11.05 -22.12 -0.02
C LYS A 182 11.30 -23.00 -1.25
N GLN A 183 10.27 -23.23 -2.05
CA GLN A 183 10.36 -24.05 -3.26
C GLN A 183 10.94 -23.27 -4.47
N ILE A 184 11.02 -21.94 -4.38
CA ILE A 184 11.57 -21.09 -5.43
C ILE A 184 12.82 -20.37 -4.86
N PRO A 185 14.04 -20.91 -5.08
CA PRO A 185 15.26 -20.44 -4.43
C PRO A 185 15.50 -18.94 -4.57
N ALA A 186 15.31 -18.38 -5.79
CA ALA A 186 15.50 -16.94 -6.03
C ALA A 186 14.58 -16.06 -5.19
N ILE A 187 13.30 -16.46 -5.01
CA ILE A 187 12.32 -15.73 -4.20
C ILE A 187 12.64 -15.88 -2.72
N TYR A 188 13.07 -17.06 -2.31
CA TYR A 188 13.46 -17.30 -0.92
C TYR A 188 14.70 -16.49 -0.52
N HIS A 189 15.68 -16.35 -1.41
CA HIS A 189 16.83 -15.45 -1.20
C HIS A 189 16.41 -13.99 -1.08
N GLN A 190 15.51 -13.52 -1.92
CA GLN A 190 14.95 -12.17 -1.81
C GLN A 190 14.21 -11.96 -0.49
N TYR A 191 13.41 -12.94 -0.07
CA TYR A 191 12.73 -12.93 1.22
C TYR A 191 13.73 -12.79 2.38
N LEU A 192 14.79 -13.62 2.41
CA LEU A 192 15.84 -13.54 3.43
C LEU A 192 16.57 -12.20 3.40
N ALA A 193 16.87 -11.67 2.22
CA ALA A 193 17.52 -10.37 2.09
C ALA A 193 16.67 -9.27 2.72
N VAL A 194 15.35 -9.23 2.44
CA VAL A 194 14.44 -8.24 3.04
C VAL A 194 14.34 -8.41 4.56
N GLN A 195 14.41 -9.64 5.09
CA GLN A 195 14.42 -9.87 6.54
C GLN A 195 15.68 -9.29 7.22
N ASN A 196 16.80 -9.21 6.50
CA ASN A 196 18.09 -8.79 7.04
C ASN A 196 18.38 -7.29 6.84
N ILE A 197 17.54 -6.56 6.09
CA ILE A 197 17.74 -5.13 5.93
C ILE A 197 17.69 -4.41 7.27
N LYS A 198 18.54 -3.42 7.42
CA LYS A 198 18.52 -2.43 8.49
C LYS A 198 18.02 -1.10 7.93
N PHE A 199 17.66 -0.21 8.81
CA PHE A 199 17.13 1.08 8.40
C PHE A 199 17.63 2.18 9.33
N ASN A 200 18.21 3.23 8.77
CA ASN A 200 18.63 4.41 9.51
C ASN A 200 17.41 5.31 9.78
N ALA A 201 16.65 4.98 10.82
CA ALA A 201 15.43 5.71 11.17
C ALA A 201 15.69 7.15 11.62
N VAL A 202 16.82 7.39 12.29
CA VAL A 202 17.18 8.73 12.77
C VAL A 202 17.46 9.64 11.59
N GLY A 203 18.35 9.24 10.69
CA GLY A 203 18.66 10.02 9.48
C GLY A 203 17.45 10.22 8.57
N ALA A 204 16.56 9.21 8.47
CA ALA A 204 15.32 9.32 7.70
C ALA A 204 14.36 10.37 8.32
N GLU A 205 14.17 10.36 9.65
CA GLU A 205 13.30 11.32 10.32
C GLU A 205 13.83 12.74 10.21
N GLU A 206 15.14 12.94 10.36
CA GLU A 206 15.79 14.24 10.18
C GLU A 206 15.60 14.77 8.75
N TYR A 207 15.82 13.92 7.76
CA TYR A 207 15.61 14.25 6.35
C TYR A 207 14.16 14.65 6.07
N LEU A 208 13.20 13.83 6.51
CA LEU A 208 11.76 14.08 6.31
C LEU A 208 11.31 15.37 6.99
N THR A 209 11.78 15.64 8.21
CA THR A 209 11.46 16.84 8.97
C THR A 209 11.99 18.09 8.26
N ARG A 210 13.23 18.06 7.78
CA ARG A 210 13.84 19.14 6.99
C ARG A 210 13.09 19.35 5.68
N SER A 211 12.84 18.29 4.92
CA SER A 211 12.15 18.37 3.63
C SER A 211 10.73 18.94 3.76
N TYR A 212 10.05 18.65 4.86
CA TYR A 212 8.74 19.25 5.15
C TYR A 212 8.85 20.73 5.53
N ALA A 213 9.82 21.10 6.38
CA ALA A 213 10.07 22.50 6.75
C ALA A 213 10.44 23.34 5.51
N ASP A 214 11.24 22.81 4.60
CA ASP A 214 11.66 23.42 3.34
C ASP A 214 10.56 23.35 2.25
N LYS A 215 9.39 22.82 2.57
CA LYS A 215 8.24 22.65 1.65
C LYS A 215 8.55 21.85 0.38
N THR A 216 9.56 21.00 0.41
CA THR A 216 9.90 20.09 -0.70
C THR A 216 9.01 18.84 -0.73
N ILE A 217 8.37 18.52 0.39
CA ILE A 217 7.32 17.50 0.48
C ILE A 217 6.09 18.05 1.19
N GLU A 218 4.91 17.57 0.77
CA GLU A 218 3.63 17.91 1.40
C GLU A 218 3.33 16.99 2.58
N ILE A 219 2.39 17.40 3.46
CA ILE A 219 1.99 16.63 4.65
C ILE A 219 1.54 15.20 4.31
N GLY A 220 0.80 15.00 3.23
CA GLY A 220 0.37 13.68 2.78
C GLY A 220 1.56 12.77 2.43
N ARG A 221 2.59 13.32 1.77
CA ARG A 221 3.82 12.60 1.44
C ARG A 221 4.67 12.31 2.66
N LEU A 222 4.82 13.29 3.55
CA LEU A 222 5.48 13.12 4.86
C LEU A 222 4.84 11.97 5.64
N ASN A 223 3.51 11.97 5.77
CA ASN A 223 2.78 10.93 6.49
C ASN A 223 2.94 9.55 5.85
N THR A 224 2.93 9.48 4.51
CA THR A 224 3.22 8.24 3.78
C THR A 224 4.62 7.71 4.12
N CYS A 225 5.64 8.55 4.04
CA CYS A 225 7.01 8.18 4.37
C CYS A 225 7.12 7.71 5.83
N ARG A 226 6.54 8.42 6.78
CA ARG A 226 6.57 8.04 8.20
C ARG A 226 5.90 6.70 8.48
N ILE A 227 4.75 6.43 7.85
CA ILE A 227 4.07 5.13 8.00
C ILE A 227 4.94 3.99 7.46
N PHE A 228 5.59 4.17 6.30
CA PHE A 228 6.54 3.19 5.78
C PHE A 228 7.72 3.00 6.72
N MET A 229 8.36 4.07 7.17
CA MET A 229 9.46 4.04 8.11
C MET A 229 9.08 3.29 9.39
N TYR A 230 7.94 3.61 10.00
CA TYR A 230 7.46 2.94 11.21
C TYR A 230 7.18 1.45 10.98
N ASN A 231 6.69 1.06 9.82
CA ASN A 231 6.49 -0.35 9.49
C ASN A 231 7.83 -1.10 9.43
N ILE A 232 8.86 -0.51 8.82
CA ILE A 232 10.18 -1.11 8.71
C ILE A 232 10.84 -1.23 10.08
N VAL A 233 10.85 -0.15 10.87
CA VAL A 233 11.41 -0.14 12.22
C VAL A 233 10.75 -1.17 13.12
N ASN A 234 9.44 -1.33 13.02
CA ASN A 234 8.68 -2.33 13.78
C ASN A 234 8.66 -3.73 13.11
N ARG A 235 9.49 -3.96 12.09
CA ARG A 235 9.58 -5.24 11.37
C ARG A 235 8.24 -5.72 10.78
N ARG A 236 7.40 -4.79 10.36
CA ARG A 236 6.11 -5.06 9.74
C ARG A 236 6.25 -5.12 8.22
N PHE A 237 6.94 -6.14 7.74
CA PHE A 237 7.11 -6.36 6.31
C PHE A 237 5.90 -7.08 5.72
N TYR A 238 5.50 -6.70 4.52
CA TYR A 238 4.55 -7.47 3.72
C TYR A 238 5.28 -8.13 2.55
N TYR A 239 4.74 -9.24 2.11
CA TYR A 239 5.25 -10.03 0.99
C TYR A 239 4.08 -10.51 0.16
N THR A 240 4.20 -10.43 -1.14
CA THR A 240 3.24 -11.00 -2.08
C THR A 240 4.01 -11.55 -3.28
N TYR A 241 3.71 -12.76 -3.66
CA TYR A 241 4.18 -13.34 -4.91
C TYR A 241 3.01 -13.38 -5.90
N SER A 242 3.26 -13.00 -7.13
CA SER A 242 2.31 -13.08 -8.22
C SER A 242 2.74 -14.16 -9.20
N ASP A 243 2.00 -15.27 -9.26
CA ASP A 243 2.24 -16.36 -10.21
C ASP A 243 2.10 -15.89 -11.66
N ALA A 244 1.22 -14.92 -11.92
CA ALA A 244 0.96 -14.40 -13.25
C ALA A 244 2.14 -13.65 -13.88
N CYS A 245 2.99 -13.02 -13.07
CA CYS A 245 4.16 -12.28 -13.54
C CYS A 245 5.46 -12.73 -12.87
N GLU A 246 5.40 -13.81 -12.08
CA GLU A 246 6.54 -14.38 -11.33
C GLU A 246 7.34 -13.35 -10.52
N ARG A 247 6.62 -12.34 -9.99
CA ARG A 247 7.23 -11.25 -9.23
C ARG A 247 6.98 -11.38 -7.75
N PHE A 248 8.03 -11.15 -7.00
CA PHE A 248 7.99 -11.03 -5.55
C PHE A 248 7.91 -9.55 -5.16
N PHE A 249 6.81 -9.18 -4.53
CA PHE A 249 6.58 -7.82 -4.04
C PHE A 249 6.79 -7.78 -2.53
N THR A 250 7.48 -6.75 -2.09
CA THR A 250 7.81 -6.55 -0.67
C THR A 250 7.53 -5.11 -0.25
N THR A 251 7.63 -4.85 1.04
CA THR A 251 7.60 -3.47 1.56
C THR A 251 8.65 -2.58 0.90
N VAL A 252 9.80 -3.13 0.51
CA VAL A 252 10.89 -2.36 -0.15
C VAL A 252 10.48 -1.88 -1.54
N ASN A 253 9.80 -2.74 -2.32
CA ASN A 253 9.36 -2.36 -3.67
C ASN A 253 8.35 -1.19 -3.64
N GLY A 254 7.48 -1.15 -2.63
CA GLY A 254 6.49 -0.08 -2.46
C GLY A 254 7.00 1.13 -1.69
N MET A 255 8.26 1.10 -1.25
CA MET A 255 8.82 2.17 -0.41
C MET A 255 8.95 3.48 -1.19
N PRO A 256 8.56 4.62 -0.59
CA PRO A 256 8.83 5.94 -1.12
C PRO A 256 10.33 6.13 -1.44
N LYS A 257 10.61 6.75 -2.60
CA LYS A 257 12.00 6.97 -3.04
C LYS A 257 12.84 7.75 -2.01
N GLU A 258 12.22 8.65 -1.28
CA GLU A 258 12.84 9.47 -0.24
C GLU A 258 13.44 8.63 0.90
N LEU A 259 12.90 7.44 1.13
CA LEU A 259 13.34 6.54 2.19
C LEU A 259 14.39 5.52 1.75
N ARG A 260 14.53 5.24 0.46
CA ARG A 260 15.39 4.16 -0.04
C ARG A 260 16.87 4.36 0.31
N GLN A 261 17.33 5.60 0.33
CA GLN A 261 18.71 5.97 0.71
C GLN A 261 19.08 5.64 2.17
N PHE A 262 18.08 5.36 3.02
CA PHE A 262 18.27 5.01 4.43
C PHE A 262 18.21 3.50 4.70
N ILE A 263 18.05 2.69 3.63
CA ILE A 263 18.15 1.24 3.75
C ILE A 263 19.63 0.85 3.83
N LEU A 264 19.93 -0.01 4.80
CA LEU A 264 21.26 -0.53 5.02
C LEU A 264 21.24 -2.06 4.90
N ASP A 265 22.37 -2.63 4.52
CA ASP A 265 22.57 -4.08 4.56
C ASP A 265 22.81 -4.59 6.01
N GLY A 266 23.08 -5.88 6.13
CA GLY A 266 23.42 -6.51 7.42
C GLY A 266 24.64 -5.89 8.11
N ASP A 267 25.57 -5.32 7.34
CA ASP A 267 26.82 -4.71 7.79
C ASP A 267 26.73 -3.19 8.00
N ASN A 268 25.53 -2.60 7.94
CA ASN A 268 25.25 -1.17 8.01
C ASN A 268 25.82 -0.35 6.84
N LYS A 269 26.02 -0.96 5.68
CA LYS A 269 26.42 -0.26 4.46
C LYS A 269 25.19 0.16 3.68
N GLY A 270 25.23 1.32 3.04
CA GLY A 270 24.17 1.78 2.14
C GLY A 270 24.03 0.86 0.93
N LEU A 271 22.79 0.64 0.49
CA LEU A 271 22.49 -0.12 -0.73
C LEU A 271 22.60 0.79 -1.95
N ALA A 272 23.12 0.25 -3.06
CA ALA A 272 23.03 0.90 -4.36
C ALA A 272 21.69 0.52 -5.03
N GLU A 273 20.99 1.51 -5.59
CA GLU A 273 19.81 1.29 -6.41
C GLU A 273 20.24 1.18 -7.88
N LEU A 274 19.99 0.04 -8.49
CA LEU A 274 20.19 -0.17 -9.92
C LEU A 274 18.81 -0.30 -10.56
N ASP A 275 18.49 0.59 -11.50
CA ASP A 275 17.27 0.52 -12.30
C ASP A 275 17.64 0.39 -13.78
N PHE A 276 16.97 -0.54 -14.47
CA PHE A 276 17.06 -0.66 -15.91
C PHE A 276 16.06 0.30 -16.53
N GLY A 277 16.56 1.40 -17.05
CA GLY A 277 15.75 2.33 -17.83
C GLY A 277 15.07 1.59 -18.99
N SER A 278 13.74 1.74 -19.07
CA SER A 278 12.94 1.15 -20.15
C SER A 278 13.06 -0.38 -20.30
N SER A 279 13.18 -1.11 -19.18
CA SER A 279 13.38 -2.57 -19.15
C SER A 279 12.41 -3.34 -20.04
N THR A 280 11.11 -2.98 -20.05
CA THR A 280 10.10 -3.61 -20.92
C THR A 280 10.43 -3.44 -22.39
N ALA A 281 10.81 -2.23 -22.79
CA ALA A 281 11.20 -1.95 -24.17
C ALA A 281 12.46 -2.74 -24.57
N TYR A 282 13.43 -2.88 -23.66
CA TYR A 282 14.62 -3.68 -23.89
C TYR A 282 14.31 -5.18 -24.07
N VAL A 283 13.43 -5.73 -23.24
CA VAL A 283 13.00 -7.13 -23.38
C VAL A 283 12.30 -7.36 -24.72
N ILE A 284 11.42 -6.45 -25.15
CA ILE A 284 10.76 -6.51 -26.45
C ILE A 284 11.80 -6.44 -27.59
N TYR A 285 12.78 -5.55 -27.50
CA TYR A 285 13.89 -5.51 -28.46
C TYR A 285 14.57 -6.89 -28.58
N LYS A 286 14.89 -7.52 -27.47
CA LYS A 286 15.54 -8.84 -27.47
C LYS A 286 14.67 -9.92 -28.12
N ILE A 287 13.36 -9.93 -27.84
CA ILE A 287 12.43 -10.85 -28.48
C ILE A 287 12.37 -10.61 -29.98
N ILE A 288 12.14 -9.39 -30.43
CA ILE A 288 12.03 -9.04 -31.85
C ILE A 288 13.35 -9.34 -32.56
N SER A 289 14.49 -8.98 -31.98
CA SER A 289 15.81 -9.19 -32.61
C SER A 289 16.20 -10.67 -32.75
N SER A 290 15.59 -11.57 -31.96
CA SER A 290 15.81 -13.02 -32.05
C SER A 290 14.83 -13.76 -32.98
N ASP A 291 13.76 -13.09 -33.39
CA ASP A 291 12.63 -13.72 -34.13
C ASP A 291 12.56 -13.21 -35.58
N MET A 292 13.68 -13.39 -36.31
CA MET A 292 13.71 -13.03 -37.73
C MET A 292 12.83 -13.96 -38.55
N PRO A 293 11.88 -13.45 -39.34
CA PRO A 293 11.00 -14.28 -40.13
C PRO A 293 11.76 -15.15 -41.16
N GLU A 294 11.70 -16.47 -41.04
CA GLU A 294 12.46 -17.42 -41.88
C GLU A 294 12.07 -17.36 -43.36
N HIS A 295 10.83 -16.95 -43.67
CA HIS A 295 10.26 -16.97 -45.03
C HIS A 295 10.09 -15.57 -45.68
N SER A 296 10.78 -14.58 -45.22
CA SER A 296 10.67 -13.19 -45.71
C SER A 296 11.48 -12.98 -46.99
N SER A 297 10.98 -12.12 -47.88
CA SER A 297 11.77 -11.65 -49.04
C SER A 297 13.02 -10.89 -48.56
N VAL A 298 14.01 -10.72 -49.45
CA VAL A 298 15.21 -9.94 -49.15
C VAL A 298 14.85 -8.51 -48.75
N ALA A 299 13.86 -7.90 -49.40
CA ALA A 299 13.35 -6.57 -49.09
C ALA A 299 12.76 -6.52 -47.68
N ASP A 300 11.96 -7.50 -47.27
CA ASP A 300 11.37 -7.57 -45.94
C ASP A 300 12.43 -7.73 -44.84
N LYS A 301 13.49 -8.51 -45.13
CA LYS A 301 14.61 -8.68 -44.21
C LYS A 301 15.35 -7.38 -43.99
N ILE A 302 15.64 -6.62 -45.05
CA ILE A 302 16.31 -5.33 -44.96
C ILE A 302 15.43 -4.33 -44.17
N LEU A 303 14.13 -4.30 -44.44
CA LEU A 303 13.21 -3.44 -43.73
C LEU A 303 13.17 -3.80 -42.22
N PHE A 304 13.03 -5.08 -41.91
CA PHE A 304 13.03 -5.58 -40.54
C PHE A 304 14.32 -5.21 -39.80
N GLU A 305 15.48 -5.46 -40.38
CA GLU A 305 16.78 -5.09 -39.77
C GLU A 305 16.87 -3.58 -39.56
N THR A 306 16.37 -2.78 -40.48
CA THR A 306 16.37 -1.32 -40.36
C THR A 306 15.52 -0.86 -39.17
N GLU A 307 14.31 -1.41 -39.02
CA GLU A 307 13.39 -1.10 -37.91
C GLU A 307 13.95 -1.57 -36.57
N VAL A 308 14.48 -2.78 -36.49
CA VAL A 308 15.13 -3.31 -35.27
C VAL A 308 16.32 -2.46 -34.86
N ASN A 309 17.13 -2.00 -35.82
CA ASN A 309 18.27 -1.11 -35.55
C ASN A 309 17.81 0.27 -35.11
N LEU A 310 16.72 0.81 -35.66
CA LEU A 310 16.11 2.05 -35.18
C LEU A 310 15.65 1.91 -33.73
N TYR A 311 14.92 0.84 -33.42
CA TYR A 311 14.46 0.54 -32.09
C TYR A 311 15.61 0.42 -31.08
N LYS A 312 16.70 -0.26 -31.47
CA LYS A 312 17.92 -0.35 -30.67
C LYS A 312 18.51 1.02 -30.37
N ARG A 313 18.64 1.89 -31.39
CA ARG A 313 19.13 3.26 -31.18
C ARG A 313 18.30 4.05 -30.21
N LEU A 314 16.95 3.92 -30.25
CA LEU A 314 16.05 4.58 -29.30
C LEU A 314 16.31 4.12 -27.86
N LEU A 315 16.61 2.83 -27.65
CA LEU A 315 16.97 2.30 -26.33
C LEU A 315 18.33 2.85 -25.84
N GLU A 316 19.27 3.02 -26.76
CA GLU A 316 20.64 3.49 -26.45
C GLU A 316 20.69 4.99 -26.14
N THR A 317 19.63 5.78 -26.41
CA THR A 317 19.55 7.21 -26.04
C THR A 317 19.55 7.45 -24.53
N GLY A 318 19.28 6.41 -23.74
CA GLY A 318 19.13 6.50 -22.28
C GLY A 318 17.73 6.97 -21.83
N ASP A 319 16.96 7.62 -22.70
CA ASP A 319 15.55 7.98 -22.42
C ASP A 319 14.64 7.63 -23.60
N PHE A 320 14.31 6.35 -23.68
CA PHE A 320 13.47 5.76 -24.73
C PHE A 320 12.12 6.49 -24.93
N TYR A 321 11.49 6.94 -23.85
CA TYR A 321 10.17 7.59 -23.95
C TYR A 321 10.26 9.01 -24.52
N SER A 322 11.29 9.76 -24.18
CA SER A 322 11.56 11.05 -24.81
C SER A 322 11.91 10.88 -26.29
N ALA A 323 12.73 9.91 -26.64
CA ALA A 323 13.09 9.64 -28.03
C ALA A 323 11.85 9.22 -28.86
N ILE A 324 10.96 8.39 -28.33
CA ILE A 324 9.68 8.06 -28.98
C ILE A 324 8.79 9.30 -29.14
N LYS A 325 8.74 10.18 -28.14
CA LYS A 325 7.98 11.42 -28.23
C LYS A 325 8.39 12.21 -29.47
N ASP A 326 9.70 12.41 -29.63
CA ASP A 326 10.25 13.23 -30.70
C ASP A 326 10.01 12.65 -32.12
N ILE A 327 9.90 11.32 -32.23
CA ILE A 327 9.71 10.64 -33.53
C ILE A 327 8.23 10.42 -33.85
N VAL A 328 7.45 9.99 -32.86
CA VAL A 328 6.10 9.46 -33.07
C VAL A 328 5.01 10.44 -32.64
N PHE A 329 5.29 11.28 -31.66
CA PHE A 329 4.33 12.17 -31.02
C PHE A 329 4.78 13.64 -31.07
N ASN A 330 5.64 13.99 -32.03
CA ASN A 330 6.22 15.33 -32.19
C ASN A 330 5.16 16.45 -32.29
N ASP A 331 4.00 16.15 -32.89
CA ASP A 331 2.90 17.09 -33.07
C ASP A 331 1.99 17.21 -31.83
N LEU A 332 2.27 16.46 -30.76
CA LEU A 332 1.46 16.43 -29.55
C LEU A 332 2.20 17.03 -28.35
N GLU A 333 1.55 18.00 -27.68
CA GLU A 333 2.07 18.56 -26.41
C GLU A 333 1.89 17.55 -25.24
N LEU A 334 2.56 16.41 -25.32
CA LEU A 334 2.54 15.37 -24.29
C LEU A 334 3.81 15.42 -23.46
N SER A 335 3.65 15.26 -22.14
CA SER A 335 4.79 15.07 -21.26
C SER A 335 5.40 13.68 -21.44
N ARG A 336 6.67 13.50 -21.03
CA ARG A 336 7.35 12.21 -21.02
C ARG A 336 6.55 11.12 -20.27
N ASP A 337 5.94 11.47 -19.13
CA ASP A 337 5.16 10.51 -18.32
C ASP A 337 3.85 10.11 -19.02
N GLN A 338 3.22 11.02 -19.75
CA GLN A 338 2.05 10.70 -20.58
C GLN A 338 2.43 9.78 -21.73
N ILE A 339 3.57 10.01 -22.40
CA ILE A 339 4.10 9.10 -23.44
C ILE A 339 4.39 7.72 -22.83
N LYS A 340 5.07 7.66 -21.69
CA LYS A 340 5.32 6.40 -21.00
C LYS A 340 4.02 5.64 -20.70
N GLU A 341 2.99 6.33 -20.24
CA GLU A 341 1.69 5.72 -19.97
C GLU A 341 1.04 5.17 -21.25
N ILE A 342 1.08 5.94 -22.35
CA ILE A 342 0.55 5.52 -23.66
C ILE A 342 1.28 4.28 -24.15
N VAL A 343 2.61 4.29 -24.16
CA VAL A 343 3.44 3.16 -24.64
C VAL A 343 3.19 1.92 -23.80
N ILE A 344 3.22 2.03 -22.47
CA ILE A 344 3.02 0.86 -21.61
C ILE A 344 1.58 0.33 -21.72
N LYS A 345 0.57 1.19 -21.65
CA LYS A 345 -0.83 0.75 -21.69
C LYS A 345 -1.28 0.25 -23.03
N HIS A 346 -0.87 0.93 -24.10
CA HIS A 346 -1.48 0.76 -25.39
C HIS A 346 -0.61 0.00 -26.38
N TRP A 347 0.71 -0.01 -26.21
CA TRP A 347 1.61 -0.77 -27.06
C TRP A 347 1.99 -2.11 -26.44
N PHE A 348 2.40 -2.11 -25.18
CA PHE A 348 2.95 -3.31 -24.54
C PHE A 348 1.89 -4.18 -23.85
N ASN A 349 0.78 -3.62 -23.37
CA ASN A 349 -0.24 -4.33 -22.59
C ASN A 349 -1.56 -4.59 -23.36
N THR A 350 -1.59 -4.39 -24.68
CA THR A 350 -2.82 -4.65 -25.45
C THR A 350 -2.91 -6.10 -25.89
N SER A 351 -4.01 -6.77 -25.52
CA SER A 351 -4.36 -8.09 -26.07
C SER A 351 -4.58 -8.00 -27.59
N PRO A 352 -4.19 -9.02 -28.37
CA PRO A 352 -4.58 -9.13 -29.76
C PRO A 352 -6.10 -9.00 -29.89
N GLY A 353 -6.59 -8.03 -30.66
CA GLY A 353 -8.02 -7.78 -30.85
C GLY A 353 -8.63 -6.63 -30.01
N SER A 354 -7.89 -6.01 -29.09
CA SER A 354 -8.40 -4.82 -28.42
C SER A 354 -8.58 -3.65 -29.40
N LYS A 355 -9.77 -3.02 -29.40
CA LYS A 355 -10.06 -1.80 -30.19
C LYS A 355 -9.35 -0.61 -29.55
N ASN A 356 -8.04 -0.50 -29.76
CA ASN A 356 -7.27 0.61 -29.25
C ASN A 356 -7.26 1.77 -30.26
N LYS A 357 -7.70 2.96 -29.84
CA LYS A 357 -7.76 4.15 -30.70
C LYS A 357 -6.38 4.57 -31.25
N TYR A 358 -5.31 4.25 -30.54
CA TYR A 358 -3.93 4.56 -30.94
C TYR A 358 -3.30 3.54 -31.89
N ARG A 359 -3.91 2.33 -32.07
CA ARG A 359 -3.42 1.29 -32.97
C ARG A 359 -3.66 1.59 -34.44
N LYS A 360 -4.51 2.59 -34.75
CA LYS A 360 -4.81 3.02 -36.13
C LYS A 360 -3.86 4.10 -36.66
N GLN A 361 -2.93 4.56 -35.83
CA GLN A 361 -1.97 5.61 -36.20
C GLN A 361 -0.58 5.03 -36.55
N PHE A 362 -0.44 3.69 -36.50
CA PHE A 362 0.80 2.96 -36.80
C PHE A 362 0.53 1.82 -37.79
#